data_2bf3f0a400aa3de8ff2968fa2e6aaedb
#
_entry.id   2bf3f0a400aa3de8ff2968fa2e6aaedb
#
_cell.length_a   1.000
_cell.length_b   1.000
_cell.length_c   1.000
_cell.angle_alpha   90.00
_cell.angle_beta   90.00
_cell.angle_gamma   90.00
#
_symmetry.space_group_name_H-M   'P 1'
#
loop_
_entity.id
_entity.type
_entity.pdbx_description
1 polymer ?
#
loop_
_entity_poly.entity_id
_entity_poly.type
_entity_poly.pdbx_seq_one_letter_code
_entity_poly.pdbx_strand_id
1 'polypeptide(L)'
;MLFFLSHGYRVIAHDRRGHGRSSQTSGGHDMDHYADDLAALTAHLDLKNAVHVGHSTGGGEVAHYLARHGESRVAKAVLISAVPPLMVKTPVNPGGLPKEVFDGLQAQLAANRAQFYYDLPAGPFYGFNRPGARVSQAVIWNWWRQGMMGGAKAHYDGIVAFSQTDFTEDLKKITVPMLVMHGDDDQIVPYADSGPLTAKLVKNATLKTYKGFPHGMPTTEAETINADLLAFLQS
;
A
#
# COMPACT_ATOMS: atom_id res chain seq x y z
N MET A 1 0.73 -4.71 14.21
CA MET A 1 -0.16 -5.83 14.60
C MET A 1 -0.29 -5.96 16.13
N LEU A 2 0.78 -6.12 16.92
CA LEU A 2 0.70 -6.28 18.39
C LEU A 2 -0.06 -5.14 19.08
N PHE A 3 0.11 -3.90 18.64
CA PHE A 3 -0.61 -2.74 19.16
C PHE A 3 -2.14 -2.94 19.10
N PHE A 4 -2.69 -3.31 17.94
CA PHE A 4 -4.14 -3.50 17.78
C PHE A 4 -4.64 -4.76 18.50
N LEU A 5 -3.82 -5.81 18.55
CA LEU A 5 -4.11 -7.00 19.33
C LEU A 5 -4.28 -6.65 20.82
N SER A 6 -3.39 -5.82 21.39
CA SER A 6 -3.48 -5.37 22.79
C SER A 6 -4.68 -4.45 23.08
N HIS A 7 -5.30 -3.90 22.02
CA HIS A 7 -6.54 -3.13 22.10
C HIS A 7 -7.81 -3.94 21.79
N GLY A 8 -7.71 -5.27 21.78
CA GLY A 8 -8.85 -6.19 21.66
C GLY A 8 -9.27 -6.50 20.21
N TYR A 9 -8.50 -6.12 19.21
CA TYR A 9 -8.83 -6.43 17.81
C TYR A 9 -8.27 -7.79 17.39
N ARG A 10 -9.05 -8.56 16.63
CA ARG A 10 -8.52 -9.65 15.82
C ARG A 10 -7.76 -9.06 14.63
N VAL A 11 -6.47 -9.34 14.53
CA VAL A 11 -5.60 -8.78 13.49
C VAL A 11 -5.15 -9.87 12.54
N ILE A 12 -5.41 -9.69 11.25
CA ILE A 12 -5.09 -10.64 10.19
C ILE A 12 -4.16 -9.94 9.19
N ALA A 13 -3.07 -10.59 8.85
CA ALA A 13 -2.20 -10.20 7.74
C ALA A 13 -1.86 -11.44 6.93
N HIS A 14 -1.86 -11.31 5.62
CA HIS A 14 -1.48 -12.37 4.69
C HIS A 14 -0.32 -11.92 3.80
N ASP A 15 0.44 -12.87 3.33
CA ASP A 15 1.38 -12.64 2.25
C ASP A 15 0.61 -12.74 0.92
N ARG A 16 0.71 -11.72 0.07
CA ARG A 16 0.09 -11.72 -1.28
C ARG A 16 0.65 -12.88 -2.11
N ARG A 17 -0.10 -13.40 -3.10
CA ARG A 17 0.43 -14.39 -4.06
C ARG A 17 1.80 -13.96 -4.59
N GLY A 18 2.73 -14.89 -4.72
CA GLY A 18 4.09 -14.62 -5.14
C GLY A 18 4.97 -13.94 -4.10
N HIS A 19 4.48 -13.69 -2.89
CA HIS A 19 5.21 -13.02 -1.81
C HIS A 19 5.30 -13.92 -0.57
N GLY A 20 6.39 -13.75 0.18
CA GLY A 20 6.58 -14.37 1.49
C GLY A 20 6.34 -15.88 1.49
N ARG A 21 5.38 -16.32 2.31
CA ARG A 21 5.02 -17.75 2.49
C ARG A 21 3.85 -18.20 1.62
N SER A 22 3.23 -17.29 0.87
CA SER A 22 2.17 -17.64 -0.07
C SER A 22 2.74 -18.30 -1.33
N SER A 23 1.88 -18.97 -2.11
CA SER A 23 2.28 -19.71 -3.30
C SER A 23 3.02 -18.83 -4.31
N GLN A 24 4.14 -19.32 -4.81
CA GLN A 24 4.91 -18.69 -5.88
C GLN A 24 4.29 -19.06 -7.23
N THR A 25 3.37 -18.24 -7.72
CA THR A 25 2.65 -18.46 -8.96
C THR A 25 3.41 -17.91 -10.16
N SER A 26 3.21 -18.50 -11.35
CA SER A 26 3.82 -18.03 -12.60
C SER A 26 3.12 -16.83 -13.23
N GLY A 27 1.93 -16.44 -12.72
CA GLY A 27 1.13 -15.33 -13.23
C GLY A 27 0.07 -14.88 -12.23
N GLY A 28 -0.80 -13.96 -12.66
CA GLY A 28 -1.83 -13.37 -11.81
C GLY A 28 -1.26 -12.33 -10.82
N HIS A 29 -0.18 -11.65 -11.22
CA HIS A 29 0.43 -10.57 -10.44
C HIS A 29 -0.15 -9.22 -10.89
N ASP A 30 -1.47 -9.08 -10.75
CA ASP A 30 -2.26 -7.91 -11.12
C ASP A 30 -3.32 -7.63 -10.05
N MET A 31 -3.95 -6.46 -10.11
CA MET A 31 -4.91 -6.03 -9.09
C MET A 31 -6.19 -6.86 -9.07
N ASP A 32 -6.62 -7.40 -10.20
CA ASP A 32 -7.79 -8.28 -10.28
C ASP A 32 -7.57 -9.54 -9.43
N HIS A 33 -6.46 -10.23 -9.64
CA HIS A 33 -6.13 -11.44 -8.88
C HIS A 33 -5.84 -11.16 -7.41
N TYR A 34 -5.23 -10.01 -7.08
CA TYR A 34 -5.00 -9.63 -5.68
C TYR A 34 -6.32 -9.38 -4.96
N ALA A 35 -7.27 -8.70 -5.60
CA ALA A 35 -8.61 -8.47 -5.06
C ALA A 35 -9.40 -9.78 -4.92
N ASP A 36 -9.30 -10.69 -5.90
CA ASP A 36 -9.94 -12.01 -5.86
C ASP A 36 -9.38 -12.88 -4.73
N ASP A 37 -8.06 -12.87 -4.50
CA ASP A 37 -7.42 -13.56 -3.37
C ASP A 37 -7.89 -12.99 -2.03
N LEU A 38 -7.99 -11.67 -1.91
CA LEU A 38 -8.49 -11.03 -0.70
C LEU A 38 -9.96 -11.39 -0.45
N ALA A 39 -10.78 -11.45 -1.49
CA ALA A 39 -12.17 -11.89 -1.40
C ALA A 39 -12.27 -13.34 -0.93
N ALA A 40 -11.46 -14.24 -1.50
CA ALA A 40 -11.41 -15.64 -1.10
C ALA A 40 -10.97 -15.80 0.36
N LEU A 41 -9.97 -15.05 0.80
CA LEU A 41 -9.48 -15.05 2.18
C LEU A 41 -10.56 -14.56 3.16
N THR A 42 -11.22 -13.45 2.86
CA THR A 42 -12.28 -12.89 3.71
C THR A 42 -13.48 -13.82 3.83
N ALA A 43 -13.83 -14.49 2.74
CA ALA A 43 -14.88 -15.50 2.73
C ALA A 43 -14.49 -16.76 3.52
N HIS A 44 -13.27 -17.28 3.31
CA HIS A 44 -12.74 -18.47 4.01
C HIS A 44 -12.70 -18.29 5.53
N LEU A 45 -12.33 -17.09 6.00
CA LEU A 45 -12.27 -16.76 7.42
C LEU A 45 -13.61 -16.26 7.97
N ASP A 46 -14.66 -16.23 7.16
CA ASP A 46 -16.00 -15.68 7.45
C ASP A 46 -15.91 -14.29 8.13
N LEU A 47 -15.08 -13.42 7.59
CA LEU A 47 -14.93 -12.07 8.13
C LEU A 47 -16.19 -11.25 7.85
N LYS A 48 -16.69 -10.57 8.86
CA LYS A 48 -17.86 -9.67 8.82
C LYS A 48 -17.48 -8.38 9.52
N ASN A 49 -17.96 -7.25 9.00
CA ASN A 49 -17.66 -5.93 9.56
C ASN A 49 -16.13 -5.69 9.72
N ALA A 50 -15.35 -6.20 8.77
CA ALA A 50 -13.91 -6.07 8.80
C ALA A 50 -13.46 -4.66 8.43
N VAL A 51 -12.34 -4.22 9.01
CA VAL A 51 -11.64 -3.03 8.54
C VAL A 51 -10.46 -3.47 7.69
N HIS A 52 -10.44 -3.04 6.43
CA HIS A 52 -9.34 -3.30 5.52
C HIS A 52 -8.34 -2.16 5.55
N VAL A 53 -7.07 -2.48 5.81
CA VAL A 53 -5.98 -1.50 5.88
C VAL A 53 -4.95 -1.85 4.81
N GLY A 54 -4.75 -0.95 3.85
CA GLY A 54 -3.78 -1.12 2.77
C GLY A 54 -2.71 -0.05 2.79
N HIS A 55 -1.44 -0.46 2.80
CA HIS A 55 -0.29 0.44 2.63
C HIS A 55 0.24 0.33 1.20
N SER A 56 0.55 1.47 0.56
CA SER A 56 1.17 1.51 -0.76
C SER A 56 0.36 0.72 -1.81
N THR A 57 0.96 -0.26 -2.47
CA THR A 57 0.30 -1.23 -3.37
C THR A 57 -0.93 -1.89 -2.71
N GLY A 58 -0.86 -2.19 -1.41
CA GLY A 58 -1.97 -2.78 -0.68
C GLY A 58 -3.19 -1.87 -0.56
N GLY A 59 -3.00 -0.55 -0.64
CA GLY A 59 -4.11 0.39 -0.75
C GLY A 59 -4.85 0.29 -2.08
N GLY A 60 -4.13 0.06 -3.17
CA GLY A 60 -4.74 -0.27 -4.48
C GLY A 60 -5.53 -1.56 -4.43
N GLU A 61 -4.98 -2.61 -3.81
CA GLU A 61 -5.67 -3.88 -3.60
C GLU A 61 -6.96 -3.71 -2.80
N VAL A 62 -6.94 -2.95 -1.70
CA VAL A 62 -8.14 -2.67 -0.90
C VAL A 62 -9.19 -1.90 -1.70
N ALA A 63 -8.79 -0.86 -2.43
CA ALA A 63 -9.72 -0.07 -3.25
C ALA A 63 -10.37 -0.95 -4.34
N HIS A 64 -9.55 -1.76 -5.03
CA HIS A 64 -10.04 -2.65 -6.09
C HIS A 64 -10.93 -3.77 -5.55
N TYR A 65 -10.58 -4.35 -4.40
CA TYR A 65 -11.41 -5.33 -3.70
C TYR A 65 -12.82 -4.78 -3.39
N LEU A 66 -12.90 -3.59 -2.80
CA LEU A 66 -14.19 -2.97 -2.46
C LEU A 66 -15.05 -2.71 -3.69
N ALA A 67 -14.45 -2.22 -4.78
CA ALA A 67 -15.17 -1.92 -6.01
C ALA A 67 -15.61 -3.16 -6.77
N ARG A 68 -14.82 -4.24 -6.74
CA ARG A 68 -15.02 -5.48 -7.50
C ARG A 68 -15.91 -6.48 -6.76
N HIS A 69 -15.73 -6.64 -5.46
CA HIS A 69 -16.43 -7.65 -4.64
C HIS A 69 -17.50 -7.05 -3.71
N GLY A 70 -17.59 -5.71 -3.65
CA GLY A 70 -18.56 -5.00 -2.83
C GLY A 70 -18.17 -4.90 -1.36
N GLU A 71 -19.00 -4.20 -0.61
CA GLU A 71 -18.73 -3.75 0.76
C GLU A 71 -19.45 -4.57 1.84
N SER A 72 -20.19 -5.61 1.48
CA SER A 72 -21.08 -6.35 2.41
C SER A 72 -20.38 -6.95 3.63
N ARG A 73 -19.08 -7.16 3.58
CA ARG A 73 -18.25 -7.69 4.66
C ARG A 73 -17.37 -6.63 5.33
N VAL A 74 -17.48 -5.36 4.92
CA VAL A 74 -16.54 -4.29 5.26
C VAL A 74 -17.24 -3.22 6.08
N ALA A 75 -16.68 -2.87 7.24
CA ALA A 75 -17.15 -1.77 8.05
C ALA A 75 -16.47 -0.44 7.68
N LYS A 76 -15.17 -0.47 7.47
CA LYS A 76 -14.34 0.71 7.18
C LYS A 76 -13.15 0.30 6.31
N ALA A 77 -12.54 1.28 5.64
CA ALA A 77 -11.29 1.10 4.91
C ALA A 77 -10.25 2.15 5.30
N VAL A 78 -8.97 1.79 5.21
CA VAL A 78 -7.86 2.70 5.49
C VAL A 78 -6.81 2.55 4.41
N LEU A 79 -6.42 3.64 3.80
CA LEU A 79 -5.36 3.72 2.79
C LEU A 79 -4.19 4.54 3.34
N ILE A 80 -3.02 3.92 3.46
CA ILE A 80 -1.82 4.56 4.01
C ILE A 80 -0.76 4.68 2.92
N SER A 81 -0.32 5.89 2.57
CA SER A 81 0.69 6.13 1.51
C SER A 81 0.38 5.30 0.26
N ALA A 82 -0.88 5.27 -0.14
CA ALA A 82 -1.41 4.31 -1.11
C ALA A 82 -1.26 4.79 -2.55
N VAL A 83 -1.18 3.85 -3.50
CA VAL A 83 -0.97 4.14 -4.93
C VAL A 83 -2.17 4.75 -5.67
N PRO A 84 -3.45 4.58 -5.26
CA PRO A 84 -4.57 5.24 -5.96
C PRO A 84 -4.50 6.78 -5.94
N PRO A 85 -5.08 7.46 -6.94
CA PRO A 85 -5.91 6.88 -8.01
C PRO A 85 -5.13 6.30 -9.18
N LEU A 86 -3.94 6.82 -9.54
CA LEU A 86 -3.11 6.31 -10.63
C LEU A 86 -1.69 6.86 -10.48
N MET A 87 -0.69 5.97 -10.52
CA MET A 87 0.71 6.37 -10.38
C MET A 87 1.31 6.88 -11.69
N VAL A 88 1.06 6.19 -12.80
CA VAL A 88 1.67 6.53 -14.09
C VAL A 88 1.04 7.76 -14.72
N LYS A 89 1.88 8.60 -15.32
CA LYS A 89 1.44 9.76 -16.10
C LYS A 89 0.71 9.32 -17.36
N THR A 90 -0.49 9.89 -17.53
CA THR A 90 -1.33 9.70 -18.72
C THR A 90 -2.01 11.04 -19.08
N PRO A 91 -2.69 11.15 -20.22
CA PRO A 91 -3.48 12.35 -20.53
C PRO A 91 -4.53 12.69 -19.46
N VAL A 92 -5.07 11.69 -18.77
CA VAL A 92 -6.05 11.88 -17.67
C VAL A 92 -5.41 12.01 -16.29
N ASN A 93 -4.14 11.70 -16.17
CA ASN A 93 -3.32 11.87 -14.95
C ASN A 93 -2.02 12.62 -15.27
N PRO A 94 -2.06 13.91 -15.57
CA PRO A 94 -0.88 14.66 -15.99
C PRO A 94 0.16 14.88 -14.88
N GLY A 95 -0.24 14.76 -13.61
CA GLY A 95 0.64 14.83 -12.44
C GLY A 95 1.43 13.54 -12.16
N GLY A 96 0.99 12.42 -12.72
CA GLY A 96 1.62 11.12 -12.47
C GLY A 96 3.09 11.03 -12.89
N LEU A 97 3.79 10.03 -12.40
CA LEU A 97 5.18 9.79 -12.73
C LEU A 97 5.34 9.25 -14.16
N PRO A 98 6.38 9.68 -14.90
CA PRO A 98 6.68 9.12 -16.20
C PRO A 98 6.82 7.59 -16.16
N LYS A 99 6.35 6.88 -17.22
CA LYS A 99 6.43 5.41 -17.30
C LYS A 99 7.86 4.91 -17.14
N GLU A 100 8.83 5.66 -17.64
CA GLU A 100 10.27 5.37 -17.58
C GLU A 100 10.78 5.19 -16.14
N VAL A 101 10.15 5.82 -15.15
CA VAL A 101 10.46 5.63 -13.73
C VAL A 101 10.19 4.19 -13.33
N PHE A 102 9.03 3.65 -13.71
CA PHE A 102 8.62 2.29 -13.38
C PHE A 102 9.39 1.25 -14.20
N ASP A 103 9.67 1.53 -15.47
CA ASP A 103 10.54 0.70 -16.32
C ASP A 103 11.95 0.62 -15.72
N GLY A 104 12.44 1.72 -15.15
CA GLY A 104 13.72 1.77 -14.42
C GLY A 104 13.72 0.91 -13.16
N LEU A 105 12.61 0.92 -12.39
CA LEU A 105 12.47 0.04 -11.22
C LEU A 105 12.49 -1.45 -11.63
N GLN A 106 11.78 -1.82 -12.70
CA GLN A 106 11.81 -3.17 -13.24
C GLN A 106 13.22 -3.58 -13.71
N ALA A 107 13.93 -2.69 -14.39
CA ALA A 107 15.30 -2.94 -14.86
C ALA A 107 16.28 -3.14 -13.70
N GLN A 108 16.20 -2.31 -12.64
CA GLN A 108 17.03 -2.45 -11.45
C GLN A 108 16.75 -3.76 -10.70
N LEU A 109 15.48 -4.11 -10.54
CA LEU A 109 15.06 -5.36 -9.92
C LEU A 109 15.57 -6.57 -10.71
N ALA A 110 15.45 -6.54 -12.03
CA ALA A 110 15.93 -7.61 -12.91
C ALA A 110 17.45 -7.75 -12.88
N ALA A 111 18.19 -6.63 -12.82
CA ALA A 111 19.65 -6.62 -12.79
C ALA A 111 20.21 -7.16 -11.48
N ASN A 112 19.71 -6.70 -10.34
CA ASN A 112 20.14 -7.15 -9.01
C ASN A 112 19.06 -6.86 -7.95
N ARG A 113 18.13 -7.80 -7.79
CA ARG A 113 17.04 -7.61 -6.84
C ARG A 113 17.50 -7.48 -5.38
N ALA A 114 18.60 -8.09 -5.01
CA ALA A 114 19.13 -7.99 -3.65
C ALA A 114 19.60 -6.57 -3.34
N GLN A 115 20.30 -5.94 -4.28
CA GLN A 115 20.70 -4.53 -4.15
C GLN A 115 19.49 -3.61 -4.20
N PHE A 116 18.56 -3.83 -5.12
CA PHE A 116 17.32 -3.06 -5.23
C PHE A 116 16.54 -3.03 -3.90
N TYR A 117 16.35 -4.21 -3.25
CA TYR A 117 15.65 -4.29 -1.97
C TYR A 117 16.44 -3.71 -0.79
N TYR A 118 17.73 -3.54 -0.93
CA TYR A 118 18.54 -2.84 0.05
C TYR A 118 18.47 -1.32 -0.11
N ASP A 119 18.64 -0.83 -1.33
CA ASP A 119 18.74 0.61 -1.62
C ASP A 119 17.43 1.35 -1.33
N LEU A 120 16.30 0.72 -1.64
CA LEU A 120 14.99 1.34 -1.47
C LEU A 120 14.70 1.72 0.00
N PRO A 121 14.78 0.80 0.98
CA PRO A 121 14.58 1.13 2.39
C PRO A 121 15.75 1.89 3.01
N ALA A 122 16.97 1.75 2.49
CA ALA A 122 18.13 2.53 2.95
C ALA A 122 18.03 4.03 2.59
N GLY A 123 17.16 4.37 1.65
CA GLY A 123 16.99 5.72 1.13
C GLY A 123 15.54 6.21 1.21
N PRO A 124 14.85 6.29 0.04
CA PRO A 124 13.60 7.04 -0.09
C PRO A 124 12.41 6.43 0.65
N PHE A 125 12.37 5.10 0.85
CA PHE A 125 11.20 4.43 1.43
C PHE A 125 10.93 4.88 2.88
N TYR A 126 11.97 4.95 3.70
CA TYR A 126 11.89 5.40 5.10
C TYR A 126 12.37 6.84 5.30
N GLY A 127 12.71 7.56 4.23
CA GLY A 127 13.28 8.89 4.33
C GLY A 127 14.69 8.90 4.95
N PHE A 128 15.40 7.76 4.97
CA PHE A 128 16.73 7.66 5.55
C PHE A 128 17.81 8.42 4.76
N ASN A 129 17.50 8.88 3.56
CA ASN A 129 18.31 9.79 2.76
C ASN A 129 18.12 11.27 3.14
N ARG A 130 17.23 11.61 4.08
CA ARG A 130 17.01 12.99 4.52
C ARG A 130 18.04 13.41 5.56
N PRO A 131 18.46 14.70 5.59
CA PRO A 131 19.33 15.22 6.63
C PRO A 131 18.74 15.00 8.02
N GLY A 132 19.54 14.48 8.95
CA GLY A 132 19.12 14.22 10.33
C GLY A 132 18.25 12.98 10.54
N ALA A 133 18.02 12.18 9.50
CA ALA A 133 17.26 10.94 9.63
C ALA A 133 17.89 9.96 10.62
N ARG A 134 17.06 9.32 11.44
CA ARG A 134 17.50 8.26 12.37
C ARG A 134 17.52 6.92 11.64
N VAL A 135 18.60 6.66 10.89
CA VAL A 135 18.76 5.43 10.12
C VAL A 135 18.81 4.21 11.04
N SER A 136 18.00 3.21 10.76
CA SER A 136 18.00 1.91 11.45
C SER A 136 18.38 0.79 10.49
N GLN A 137 19.58 0.27 10.64
CA GLN A 137 20.06 -0.87 9.85
C GLN A 137 19.18 -2.11 10.04
N ALA A 138 18.64 -2.32 11.23
CA ALA A 138 17.73 -3.44 11.51
C ALA A 138 16.40 -3.32 10.74
N VAL A 139 15.87 -2.10 10.58
CA VAL A 139 14.67 -1.84 9.76
C VAL A 139 14.95 -2.11 8.29
N ILE A 140 16.11 -1.65 7.78
CA ILE A 140 16.55 -1.90 6.39
C ILE A 140 16.65 -3.41 6.14
N TRP A 141 17.35 -4.15 7.00
CA TRP A 141 17.50 -5.61 6.87
C TRP A 141 16.19 -6.37 7.00
N ASN A 142 15.26 -5.92 7.84
CA ASN A 142 13.95 -6.52 7.94
C ASN A 142 13.14 -6.36 6.65
N TRP A 143 13.17 -5.19 6.03
CA TRP A 143 12.54 -4.92 4.74
C TRP A 143 13.20 -5.75 3.62
N TRP A 144 14.53 -5.73 3.54
CA TRP A 144 15.33 -6.52 2.59
C TRP A 144 14.98 -8.01 2.65
N ARG A 145 14.96 -8.57 3.86
CA ARG A 145 14.63 -9.98 4.07
C ARG A 145 13.25 -10.34 3.53
N GLN A 146 12.25 -9.48 3.78
CA GLN A 146 10.89 -9.68 3.26
C GLN A 146 10.86 -9.62 1.74
N GLY A 147 11.54 -8.68 1.12
CA GLY A 147 11.70 -8.60 -0.33
C GLY A 147 12.33 -9.86 -0.91
N MET A 148 13.40 -10.37 -0.28
CA MET A 148 14.10 -11.58 -0.75
C MET A 148 13.26 -12.86 -0.61
N MET A 149 12.26 -12.90 0.27
CA MET A 149 11.32 -14.01 0.39
C MET A 149 10.27 -14.06 -0.71
N GLY A 150 10.05 -12.97 -1.44
CA GLY A 150 9.11 -12.93 -2.56
C GLY A 150 9.70 -13.45 -3.86
N GLY A 151 8.83 -13.85 -4.81
CA GLY A 151 9.22 -14.26 -6.15
C GLY A 151 9.70 -13.09 -6.99
N ALA A 152 10.81 -13.27 -7.71
CA ALA A 152 11.34 -12.22 -8.58
C ALA A 152 10.32 -11.77 -9.63
N LYS A 153 9.61 -12.73 -10.26
CA LYS A 153 8.56 -12.44 -11.24
C LYS A 153 7.38 -11.69 -10.61
N ALA A 154 6.94 -12.10 -9.42
CA ALA A 154 5.83 -11.45 -8.72
C ALA A 154 6.13 -9.97 -8.43
N HIS A 155 7.35 -9.65 -8.01
CA HIS A 155 7.76 -8.27 -7.79
C HIS A 155 7.92 -7.49 -9.09
N TYR A 156 8.47 -8.12 -10.13
CA TYR A 156 8.64 -7.51 -11.44
C TYR A 156 7.29 -7.13 -12.07
N ASP A 157 6.35 -8.07 -12.13
CA ASP A 157 4.99 -7.84 -12.65
C ASP A 157 4.20 -6.91 -11.71
N GLY A 158 4.41 -7.01 -10.41
CA GLY A 158 3.80 -6.16 -9.40
C GLY A 158 4.07 -4.67 -9.58
N ILE A 159 5.23 -4.30 -10.17
CA ILE A 159 5.53 -2.91 -10.52
C ILE A 159 4.53 -2.40 -11.56
N VAL A 160 4.18 -3.21 -12.56
CA VAL A 160 3.15 -2.86 -13.54
C VAL A 160 1.78 -2.75 -12.87
N ALA A 161 1.44 -3.74 -12.01
CA ALA A 161 0.16 -3.78 -11.31
C ALA A 161 -0.09 -2.50 -10.50
N PHE A 162 0.84 -2.06 -9.65
CA PHE A 162 0.62 -0.89 -8.82
C PHE A 162 0.74 0.44 -9.57
N SER A 163 1.54 0.48 -10.64
CA SER A 163 1.83 1.75 -11.32
C SER A 163 0.86 2.08 -12.45
N GLN A 164 0.29 1.07 -13.11
CA GLN A 164 -0.50 1.25 -14.33
C GLN A 164 -2.01 0.96 -14.16
N THR A 165 -2.42 0.44 -13.00
CA THR A 165 -3.85 0.26 -12.72
C THR A 165 -4.48 1.60 -12.36
N ASP A 166 -5.55 1.96 -13.08
CA ASP A 166 -6.36 3.16 -12.79
C ASP A 166 -7.50 2.79 -11.84
N PHE A 167 -7.41 3.27 -10.61
CA PHE A 167 -8.40 3.06 -9.56
C PHE A 167 -9.47 4.16 -9.49
N THR A 168 -9.49 5.09 -10.44
CA THR A 168 -10.39 6.26 -10.39
C THR A 168 -11.85 5.85 -10.28
N GLU A 169 -12.30 4.90 -11.10
CA GLU A 169 -13.69 4.43 -11.06
C GLU A 169 -13.97 3.51 -9.86
N ASP A 170 -12.94 2.82 -9.35
CA ASP A 170 -13.07 2.02 -8.11
C ASP A 170 -13.33 2.90 -6.91
N LEU A 171 -12.53 3.96 -6.75
CA LEU A 171 -12.67 4.91 -5.64
C LEU A 171 -14.04 5.56 -5.59
N LYS A 172 -14.62 5.90 -6.74
CA LYS A 172 -15.98 6.50 -6.83
C LYS A 172 -17.09 5.56 -6.36
N LYS A 173 -16.88 4.25 -6.43
CA LYS A 173 -17.86 3.24 -5.97
C LYS A 173 -17.86 3.04 -4.47
N ILE A 174 -16.78 3.41 -3.78
CA ILE A 174 -16.60 3.15 -2.35
C ILE A 174 -17.51 4.07 -1.52
N THR A 175 -18.29 3.47 -0.64
CA THR A 175 -19.27 4.17 0.23
C THR A 175 -19.01 3.98 1.71
N VAL A 176 -18.26 2.96 2.13
CA VAL A 176 -17.86 2.80 3.53
C VAL A 176 -16.98 3.96 4.00
N PRO A 177 -17.00 4.31 5.30
CA PRO A 177 -16.06 5.30 5.83
C PRO A 177 -14.61 4.92 5.50
N MET A 178 -13.86 5.87 4.97
CA MET A 178 -12.46 5.66 4.58
C MET A 178 -11.54 6.71 5.22
N LEU A 179 -10.46 6.24 5.84
CA LEU A 179 -9.36 7.09 6.28
C LEU A 179 -8.22 7.01 5.26
N VAL A 180 -7.82 8.15 4.72
CA VAL A 180 -6.64 8.29 3.85
C VAL A 180 -5.55 8.97 4.66
N MET A 181 -4.44 8.24 4.89
CA MET A 181 -3.29 8.69 5.66
C MET A 181 -2.10 8.84 4.73
N HIS A 182 -1.49 10.03 4.63
CA HIS A 182 -0.38 10.23 3.71
C HIS A 182 0.62 11.25 4.24
N GLY A 183 1.92 10.92 4.15
CA GLY A 183 3.00 11.83 4.48
C GLY A 183 3.32 12.78 3.31
N ASP A 184 3.57 14.05 3.58
CA ASP A 184 3.86 15.02 2.52
C ASP A 184 5.32 14.98 2.03
N ASP A 185 6.20 14.19 2.69
CA ASP A 185 7.55 13.85 2.23
C ASP A 185 7.66 12.41 1.70
N ASP A 186 6.57 11.85 1.21
CA ASP A 186 6.58 10.54 0.57
C ASP A 186 7.29 10.62 -0.79
N GLN A 187 8.49 10.00 -0.86
CA GLN A 187 9.33 9.99 -2.04
C GLN A 187 9.04 8.81 -2.99
N ILE A 188 8.13 7.91 -2.61
CA ILE A 188 7.75 6.71 -3.38
C ILE A 188 6.40 6.94 -4.09
N VAL A 189 5.40 7.36 -3.32
CA VAL A 189 4.07 7.73 -3.84
C VAL A 189 3.86 9.21 -3.59
N PRO A 190 4.02 10.07 -4.61
CA PRO A 190 3.93 11.50 -4.41
C PRO A 190 2.58 11.92 -3.81
N TYR A 191 2.63 12.62 -2.69
CA TYR A 191 1.46 13.04 -1.93
C TYR A 191 0.42 13.75 -2.80
N ALA A 192 0.86 14.73 -3.60
CA ALA A 192 -0.03 15.56 -4.42
C ALA A 192 -0.85 14.76 -5.44
N ASP A 193 -0.28 13.65 -5.92
CA ASP A 193 -0.87 12.82 -6.99
C ASP A 193 -1.63 11.59 -6.44
N SER A 194 -1.72 11.45 -5.11
CA SER A 194 -2.38 10.31 -4.48
C SER A 194 -3.37 10.71 -3.38
N GLY A 195 -2.92 10.90 -2.14
CA GLY A 195 -3.80 11.05 -0.97
C GLY A 195 -4.92 12.08 -1.14
N PRO A 196 -4.63 13.33 -1.52
CA PRO A 196 -5.66 14.35 -1.73
C PRO A 196 -6.61 14.02 -2.89
N LEU A 197 -6.13 13.39 -3.96
CA LEU A 197 -6.97 12.99 -5.10
C LEU A 197 -7.89 11.84 -4.72
N THR A 198 -7.35 10.83 -4.01
CA THR A 198 -8.13 9.72 -3.47
C THR A 198 -9.26 10.23 -2.57
N ALA A 199 -8.96 11.12 -1.63
CA ALA A 199 -9.96 11.67 -0.72
C ALA A 199 -11.05 12.50 -1.42
N LYS A 200 -10.76 13.08 -2.58
CA LYS A 200 -11.76 13.79 -3.39
C LYS A 200 -12.69 12.84 -4.14
N LEU A 201 -12.24 11.64 -4.49
CA LEU A 201 -12.98 10.67 -5.28
C LEU A 201 -13.91 9.81 -4.40
N VAL A 202 -13.47 9.46 -3.19
CA VAL A 202 -14.25 8.64 -2.26
C VAL A 202 -15.25 9.49 -1.50
N LYS A 203 -16.53 9.11 -1.53
CA LYS A 203 -17.63 9.89 -0.96
C LYS A 203 -17.48 10.18 0.54
N ASN A 204 -17.07 9.18 1.31
CA ASN A 204 -16.98 9.25 2.78
C ASN A 204 -15.53 9.15 3.27
N ALA A 205 -14.61 9.85 2.58
CA ALA A 205 -13.21 9.85 2.95
C ALA A 205 -12.84 11.00 3.90
N THR A 206 -11.97 10.69 4.85
CA THR A 206 -11.25 11.67 5.67
C THR A 206 -9.77 11.60 5.31
N LEU A 207 -9.19 12.72 4.88
CA LEU A 207 -7.74 12.82 4.63
C LEU A 207 -7.02 13.28 5.90
N LYS A 208 -5.96 12.57 6.25
CA LYS A 208 -5.00 12.98 7.28
C LYS A 208 -3.60 13.08 6.68
N THR A 209 -3.08 14.30 6.66
CA THR A 209 -1.75 14.61 6.12
C THR A 209 -0.73 14.68 7.25
N TYR A 210 0.44 14.08 7.05
CA TYR A 210 1.52 14.06 8.03
C TYR A 210 2.74 14.80 7.49
N LYS A 211 3.05 15.92 8.14
CA LYS A 211 4.13 16.80 7.70
C LYS A 211 5.50 16.14 7.91
N GLY A 212 6.25 16.01 6.83
CA GLY A 212 7.61 15.46 6.82
C GLY A 212 7.67 13.93 6.96
N PHE A 213 6.53 13.22 6.96
CA PHE A 213 6.56 11.77 7.09
C PHE A 213 6.85 11.09 5.76
N PRO A 214 7.69 10.04 5.76
CA PRO A 214 8.08 9.29 4.57
C PRO A 214 7.03 8.23 4.21
N HIS A 215 7.26 7.53 3.09
CA HIS A 215 6.44 6.41 2.62
C HIS A 215 6.27 5.30 3.67
N GLY A 216 7.35 4.96 4.35
CA GLY A 216 7.38 3.94 5.39
C GLY A 216 6.92 4.39 6.77
N MET A 217 6.16 5.47 6.89
CA MET A 217 5.69 6.05 8.15
C MET A 217 4.99 5.06 9.11
N PRO A 218 4.33 3.97 8.68
CA PRO A 218 3.82 2.98 9.64
C PRO A 218 4.92 2.31 10.49
N THR A 219 6.17 2.38 10.05
CA THR A 219 7.33 1.84 10.78
C THR A 219 8.09 2.94 11.52
N THR A 220 8.40 4.06 10.84
CA THR A 220 9.22 5.14 11.41
C THR A 220 8.44 6.01 12.39
N GLU A 221 7.14 6.17 12.18
CA GLU A 221 6.24 7.02 12.96
C GLU A 221 5.09 6.21 13.57
N ALA A 222 5.37 4.96 13.96
CA ALA A 222 4.38 3.97 14.35
C ALA A 222 3.45 4.43 15.49
N GLU A 223 3.96 5.22 16.45
CA GLU A 223 3.16 5.73 17.56
C GLU A 223 2.02 6.62 17.06
N THR A 224 2.35 7.62 16.24
CA THR A 224 1.37 8.56 15.65
C THR A 224 0.38 7.84 14.75
N ILE A 225 0.88 7.00 13.84
CA ILE A 225 0.03 6.30 12.87
C ILE A 225 -0.90 5.31 13.57
N ASN A 226 -0.42 4.58 14.55
CA ASN A 226 -1.25 3.64 15.32
C ASN A 226 -2.34 4.35 16.15
N ALA A 227 -2.02 5.48 16.79
CA ALA A 227 -2.99 6.25 17.57
C ALA A 227 -4.11 6.79 16.69
N ASP A 228 -3.78 7.35 15.54
CA ASP A 228 -4.76 7.89 14.59
C ASP A 228 -5.63 6.81 13.96
N LEU A 229 -5.02 5.69 13.61
CA LEU A 229 -5.76 4.53 13.10
C LEU A 229 -6.71 3.99 14.18
N LEU A 230 -6.25 3.85 15.43
CA LEU A 230 -7.11 3.40 16.53
C LEU A 230 -8.30 4.32 16.75
N ALA A 231 -8.08 5.64 16.74
CA ALA A 231 -9.16 6.63 16.86
C ALA A 231 -10.21 6.47 15.75
N PHE A 232 -9.78 6.24 14.52
CA PHE A 232 -10.70 5.97 13.40
C PHE A 232 -11.44 4.65 13.55
N LEU A 233 -10.81 3.60 14.09
CA LEU A 233 -11.48 2.32 14.33
C LEU A 233 -12.61 2.45 15.36
N GLN A 234 -12.45 3.33 16.33
CA GLN A 234 -13.37 3.54 17.45
C GLN A 234 -14.50 4.56 17.18
N SER A 235 -14.41 5.33 16.08
CA SER A 235 -15.38 6.36 15.70
C SER A 235 -16.71 5.83 15.16
#